data_4ba314c10fc458026aca01a964a163d8
#
_entry.id   4ba314c10fc458026aca01a964a163d8
#
_cell.length_a   1.000
_cell.length_b   1.000
_cell.length_c   1.000
_cell.angle_alpha   90.00
_cell.angle_beta   90.00
_cell.angle_gamma   90.00
#
_symmetry.space_group_name_H-M   'P 1'
#
loop_
_entity.id
_entity.type
_entity.pdbx_description
1 polymer ?
#
loop_
_entity_poly.entity_id
_entity_poly.type
_entity_poly.pdbx_seq_one_letter_code
_entity_poly.pdbx_strand_id
1 'polypeptide(L)'
;MTDKASPAGWVVQLTIPAQVSEDAQSRWVGRQGLGPPSFRYFNVAIAVPFKAIEATRAHLAGTEDKDREMSVVRGLSEPEIMALRLNVGDVKPA
;
A
#
# COMPACT_ATOMS: atom_id res chain seq x y z
N MET A 1 21.88 22.20 -2.23
CA MET A 1 21.56 21.82 -2.30
C MET A 1 21.22 21.13 -2.11
N THR A 2 20.87 20.83 -2.06
CA THR A 2 20.60 20.15 -2.13
C THR A 2 19.89 19.57 -2.14
N ASP A 3 19.90 19.52 -2.36
CA ASP A 3 19.17 18.94 -2.58
C ASP A 3 18.81 17.79 -2.41
N LYS A 4 18.05 17.91 -2.27
CA LYS A 4 17.59 16.69 -2.05
C LYS A 4 17.00 16.16 -3.23
N ALA A 5 17.41 14.98 -3.65
CA ALA A 5 16.82 14.36 -4.79
C ALA A 5 15.39 13.99 -4.50
N SER A 6 14.55 14.13 -5.50
CA SER A 6 13.18 13.65 -5.37
C SER A 6 13.17 12.13 -5.31
N PRO A 7 12.23 11.53 -4.62
CA PRO A 7 12.11 10.08 -4.64
C PRO A 7 11.83 9.58 -6.05
N ALA A 8 12.37 8.43 -6.39
CA ALA A 8 12.11 7.81 -7.67
C ALA A 8 10.84 6.95 -7.62
N GLY A 9 10.38 6.66 -6.42
CA GLY A 9 9.16 5.90 -6.25
C GLY A 9 8.69 6.05 -4.82
N TRP A 10 7.67 5.28 -4.47
CA TRP A 10 7.04 5.38 -3.16
C TRP A 10 6.62 4.03 -2.66
N VAL A 11 6.64 3.86 -1.35
CA VAL A 11 6.00 2.72 -0.71
C VAL A 11 4.58 3.15 -0.38
N VAL A 12 3.61 2.45 -0.92
CA VAL A 12 2.21 2.72 -0.71
C VAL A 12 1.68 1.74 0.32
N GLN A 13 1.03 2.27 1.34
CA GLN A 13 0.43 1.45 2.38
C GLN A 13 -1.05 1.30 2.08
N LEU A 14 -1.49 0.06 2.05
CA LEU A 14 -2.91 -0.26 1.89
C LEU A 14 -3.44 -0.64 3.26
N THR A 15 -4.50 0.01 3.68
CA THR A 15 -5.11 -0.26 4.97
C THR A 15 -6.28 -1.21 4.77
N ILE A 16 -6.20 -2.35 5.42
CA ILE A 16 -7.27 -3.34 5.38
C ILE A 16 -7.99 -3.24 6.70
N PRO A 17 -9.23 -2.77 6.70
CA PRO A 17 -9.95 -2.60 7.96
C PRO A 17 -10.12 -3.93 8.66
N ALA A 18 -10.22 -3.86 9.96
CA ALA A 18 -10.46 -5.04 10.76
C ALA A 18 -11.76 -5.69 10.31
N GLN A 19 -11.73 -7.00 10.24
CA GLN A 19 -12.90 -7.75 9.85
C GLN A 19 -13.22 -8.76 10.91
N VAL A 20 -14.49 -9.00 11.08
CA VAL A 20 -14.95 -9.97 12.05
C VAL A 20 -15.49 -11.16 11.29
N SER A 21 -14.89 -12.31 11.49
CA SER A 21 -15.43 -13.51 10.88
C SER A 21 -16.73 -13.84 11.55
N GLU A 22 -17.57 -14.57 10.86
CA GLU A 22 -18.82 -14.95 11.43
C GLU A 22 -18.65 -15.78 12.67
N ASP A 23 -17.67 -16.63 12.67
CA ASP A 23 -17.40 -17.43 13.84
C ASP A 23 -17.03 -16.58 15.02
N ALA A 24 -16.20 -15.61 14.80
CA ALA A 24 -15.81 -14.71 15.87
C ALA A 24 -17.02 -13.95 16.38
N GLN A 25 -17.88 -13.54 15.47
CA GLN A 25 -19.06 -12.82 15.88
C GLN A 25 -19.96 -13.62 16.76
N SER A 26 -20.18 -14.86 16.42
CA SER A 26 -21.11 -15.65 17.18
C SER A 26 -20.60 -15.91 18.57
N ARG A 27 -19.29 -15.88 18.73
CA ARG A 27 -18.71 -16.23 19.98
C ARG A 27 -18.35 -15.05 20.84
N TRP A 28 -17.87 -14.04 20.20
CA TRP A 28 -17.31 -12.90 20.88
C TRP A 28 -18.05 -11.65 20.59
N VAL A 29 -19.29 -11.76 20.65
CA VAL A 29 -20.11 -10.62 20.41
C VAL A 29 -19.61 -9.46 21.18
N GLY A 30 -19.67 -8.34 20.58
CA GLY A 30 -19.40 -7.14 21.30
C GLY A 30 -18.04 -6.60 21.01
N ARG A 31 -17.49 -6.01 21.98
CA ARG A 31 -16.34 -5.16 21.79
C ARG A 31 -15.15 -5.87 21.24
N GLN A 32 -15.13 -7.14 21.33
CA GLN A 32 -13.98 -7.86 20.87
C GLN A 32 -14.08 -8.26 19.42
N GLY A 33 -15.15 -7.90 18.77
CA GLY A 33 -15.40 -8.36 17.44
C GLY A 33 -14.42 -7.87 16.43
N LEU A 34 -13.81 -6.71 16.66
CA LEU A 34 -12.90 -6.13 15.70
C LEU A 34 -11.50 -6.17 16.22
N GLY A 35 -10.63 -6.75 15.46
CA GLY A 35 -9.22 -6.69 15.77
C GLY A 35 -8.60 -5.45 15.19
N PRO A 36 -7.30 -5.31 15.27
CA PRO A 36 -6.62 -4.18 14.66
C PRO A 36 -6.65 -4.30 13.14
N PRO A 37 -6.57 -3.19 12.45
CA PRO A 37 -6.49 -3.24 11.00
C PRO A 37 -5.19 -3.87 10.55
N SER A 38 -5.19 -4.40 9.35
CA SER A 38 -3.99 -4.94 8.75
C SER A 38 -3.47 -3.97 7.71
N PHE A 39 -2.19 -4.09 7.41
CA PHE A 39 -1.58 -3.23 6.42
C PHE A 39 -0.83 -4.07 5.42
N ARG A 40 -0.87 -3.64 4.18
CA ARG A 40 -0.05 -4.23 3.14
C ARG A 40 0.70 -3.10 2.47
N TYR A 41 1.84 -3.43 1.91
CA TYR A 41 2.72 -2.43 1.34
C TYR A 41 3.06 -2.81 -0.08
N PHE A 42 3.21 -1.79 -0.91
CA PHE A 42 3.58 -1.98 -2.31
C PHE A 42 4.70 -1.03 -2.64
N ASN A 43 5.67 -1.51 -3.38
CA ASN A 43 6.75 -0.68 -3.89
C ASN A 43 6.35 -0.23 -5.28
N VAL A 44 6.34 1.08 -5.49
CA VAL A 44 5.85 1.65 -6.74
C VAL A 44 6.91 2.55 -7.33
N ALA A 45 7.29 2.28 -8.57
CA ALA A 45 8.35 3.03 -9.24
C ALA A 45 7.77 4.21 -10.00
N ILE A 46 7.07 5.08 -9.28
CA ILE A 46 6.48 6.29 -9.84
C ILE A 46 6.80 7.42 -8.89
N ALA A 47 7.40 8.48 -9.42
CA ALA A 47 7.92 9.55 -8.58
C ALA A 47 6.84 10.44 -7.99
N VAL A 48 5.68 10.53 -8.61
CA VAL A 48 4.60 11.39 -8.13
C VAL A 48 3.74 10.59 -7.17
N PRO A 49 3.65 11.01 -5.90
CA PRO A 49 2.94 10.19 -4.90
C PRO A 49 1.49 9.92 -5.26
N PHE A 50 0.79 10.93 -5.77
CA PHE A 50 -0.59 10.74 -6.14
C PHE A 50 -0.72 9.67 -7.23
N LYS A 51 0.18 9.69 -8.19
CA LYS A 51 0.13 8.71 -9.28
C LYS A 51 0.57 7.34 -8.80
N ALA A 52 1.44 7.28 -7.79
CA ALA A 52 1.81 6.00 -7.21
C ALA A 52 0.59 5.34 -6.58
N ILE A 53 -0.24 6.12 -5.90
CA ILE A 53 -1.46 5.59 -5.31
C ILE A 53 -2.41 5.13 -6.41
N GLU A 54 -2.55 5.92 -7.47
CA GLU A 54 -3.42 5.54 -8.57
C GLU A 54 -2.96 4.25 -9.23
N ALA A 55 -1.66 4.11 -9.42
CA ALA A 55 -1.12 2.91 -10.03
C ALA A 55 -1.36 1.69 -9.15
N THR A 56 -1.24 1.85 -7.84
CA THR A 56 -1.51 0.75 -6.93
C THR A 56 -2.97 0.37 -7.00
N ARG A 57 -3.84 1.36 -7.05
CA ARG A 57 -5.27 1.09 -7.16
C ARG A 57 -5.58 0.36 -8.45
N ALA A 58 -4.95 0.76 -9.55
CA ALA A 58 -5.13 0.08 -10.83
C ALA A 58 -4.61 -1.35 -10.77
N HIS A 59 -3.50 -1.55 -10.07
CA HIS A 59 -2.94 -2.89 -9.91
C HIS A 59 -3.91 -3.80 -9.16
N LEU A 60 -4.70 -3.22 -8.28
CA LEU A 60 -5.67 -3.97 -7.49
C LEU A 60 -7.07 -3.97 -8.11
N ALA A 61 -7.20 -3.40 -9.30
CA ALA A 61 -8.50 -3.39 -9.97
C ALA A 61 -8.98 -4.82 -10.14
N GLY A 62 -10.23 -5.04 -9.89
CA GLY A 62 -10.76 -6.38 -9.95
C GLY A 62 -10.72 -7.12 -8.62
N THR A 63 -10.13 -6.53 -7.61
CA THR A 63 -10.13 -7.11 -6.27
C THR A 63 -10.94 -6.21 -5.36
N GLU A 64 -11.24 -6.72 -4.16
CA GLU A 64 -11.94 -5.90 -3.19
C GLU A 64 -11.08 -4.77 -2.67
N ASP A 65 -9.77 -4.89 -2.82
CA ASP A 65 -8.86 -3.94 -2.21
C ASP A 65 -8.75 -2.64 -2.98
N LYS A 66 -9.28 -2.58 -4.18
CA LYS A 66 -9.10 -1.40 -5.01
C LYS A 66 -9.69 -0.14 -4.40
N ASP A 67 -10.69 -0.28 -3.57
CA ASP A 67 -11.35 0.88 -2.96
C ASP A 67 -10.91 1.13 -1.53
N ARG A 68 -9.92 0.42 -1.04
CA ARG A 68 -9.47 0.61 0.31
C ARG A 68 -8.57 1.83 0.40
N GLU A 69 -8.39 2.28 1.61
CA GLU A 69 -7.57 3.45 1.86
C GLU A 69 -6.11 3.17 1.56
N MET A 70 -5.49 4.09 0.88
CA MET A 70 -4.07 3.97 0.55
C MET A 70 -3.37 5.28 0.82
N SER A 71 -2.13 5.19 1.25
CA SER A 71 -1.31 6.39 1.46
C SER A 71 0.13 6.04 1.18
N VAL A 72 0.92 7.06 0.84
CA VAL A 72 2.35 6.87 0.70
C VAL A 72 2.98 7.03 2.06
N VAL A 73 3.89 6.15 2.40
CA VAL A 73 4.50 6.15 3.73
C VAL A 73 5.98 6.46 3.70
N ARG A 74 6.66 6.23 2.58
CA ARG A 74 8.02 6.69 2.44
C ARG A 74 8.40 6.66 0.97
N GLY A 75 9.43 7.43 0.63
CA GLY A 75 9.94 7.45 -0.73
C GLY A 75 10.94 6.34 -0.97
N LEU A 76 11.10 6.00 -2.23
CA LEU A 76 12.11 5.04 -2.67
C LEU A 76 13.13 5.80 -3.51
N SER A 77 14.40 5.58 -3.22
CA SER A 77 15.46 6.18 -4.01
C SER A 77 15.71 5.36 -5.26
N GLU A 78 16.44 5.95 -6.20
CA GLU A 78 16.80 5.21 -7.42
C GLU A 78 17.55 3.92 -7.12
N PRO A 79 18.55 3.93 -6.24
CA PRO A 79 19.21 2.66 -5.92
C PRO A 79 18.26 1.62 -5.36
N GLU A 80 17.29 2.06 -4.57
CA GLU A 80 16.29 1.12 -4.02
C GLU A 80 15.43 0.54 -5.14
N ILE A 81 15.02 1.39 -6.08
CA ILE A 81 14.24 0.94 -7.21
C ILE A 81 15.02 -0.11 -8.01
N MET A 82 16.30 0.14 -8.21
CA MET A 82 17.13 -0.81 -8.94
C MET A 82 17.31 -2.09 -8.17
N ALA A 83 17.51 -2.00 -6.87
CA ALA A 83 17.69 -3.19 -6.06
C ALA A 83 16.44 -4.05 -6.05
N LEU A 84 15.28 -3.42 -6.13
CA LEU A 84 14.01 -4.13 -6.16
C LEU A 84 13.64 -4.57 -7.58
N ARG A 85 14.44 -4.21 -8.55
CA ARG A 85 14.22 -4.56 -9.95
C ARG A 85 12.89 -4.06 -10.46
N LEU A 86 12.56 -2.84 -10.08
CA LEU A 86 11.35 -2.21 -10.54
C LEU A 86 11.62 -1.41 -11.80
N ASN A 87 10.76 -1.54 -12.77
CA ASN A 87 10.79 -0.67 -13.93
C ASN A 87 9.87 0.50 -13.67
N VAL A 88 10.09 1.58 -14.41
CA VAL A 88 9.25 2.76 -14.26
C VAL A 88 7.81 2.35 -14.42
N GLY A 89 6.99 2.71 -13.45
CA GLY A 89 5.57 2.40 -13.49
C GLY A 89 5.20 1.07 -12.85
N ASP A 90 6.18 0.29 -12.41
CA ASP A 90 5.89 -1.00 -11.78
C ASP A 90 5.29 -0.82 -10.40
N VAL A 91 4.41 -1.74 -10.05
CA VAL A 91 3.83 -1.85 -8.71
C VAL A 91 4.04 -3.29 -8.28
N LYS A 92 4.73 -3.48 -7.17
CA LYS A 92 5.00 -4.82 -6.67
C LYS A 92 4.76 -4.88 -5.19
N PRO A 93 4.23 -5.99 -4.69
CA PRO A 93 4.06 -6.14 -3.24
C PRO A 93 5.42 -6.08 -2.55
N ALA A 94 5.42 -5.41 -1.43
CA ALA A 94 6.64 -5.29 -0.65
C ALA A 94 6.78 -6.47 0.31
#